data_edb1792a1a2406fb24261105b371122d
#
_entry.id   edb1792a1a2406fb24261105b371122d
#
_cell.length_a   1.000
_cell.length_b   1.000
_cell.length_c   1.000
_cell.angle_alpha   90.00
_cell.angle_beta   90.00
_cell.angle_gamma   90.00
#
_symmetry.space_group_name_H-M   'P 1'
#
loop_
_entity.id
_entity.type
_entity.pdbx_description
1 polymer ?
#
loop_
_entity_poly.entity_id
_entity_poly.type
_entity_poly.pdbx_seq_one_letter_code
_entity_poly.pdbx_strand_id
1 'polypeptide(L)'
;MIIEDNFFTEQEQKIINDNILTNIFPWFSQDYSTSVKFPYFSHVGLSRKEDKPNSLFFGFFKDIAQRFCKKHKLKIKRIHRHALNLSYCFPKFKHTDPHVDHTFKHKVLMFYLTHDSTGSTLVFNKKHKKGDPTVMLLEKNPKLKVLHKIQPKQFRVACFDGLHFHAAEFPKGSKQRIVSVMTFN
;
A
#
# COMPACT_ATOMS: atom_id res chain seq x y z
N MET A 1 -10.04 -8.66 -7.63
CA MET A 1 -9.37 -8.43 -6.33
C MET A 1 -9.13 -9.78 -5.68
N ILE A 2 -7.96 -9.96 -5.06
CA ILE A 2 -7.57 -11.17 -4.32
C ILE A 2 -7.20 -10.71 -2.92
N ILE A 3 -7.68 -11.40 -1.89
CA ILE A 3 -7.33 -11.18 -0.48
C ILE A 3 -6.99 -12.53 0.12
N GLU A 4 -5.88 -12.62 0.83
CA GLU A 4 -5.43 -13.83 1.51
C GLU A 4 -4.91 -13.49 2.89
N ASP A 5 -5.43 -14.20 3.89
CA ASP A 5 -4.98 -14.13 5.27
C ASP A 5 -3.95 -15.22 5.55
N ASN A 6 -3.08 -14.98 6.52
CA ASN A 6 -2.08 -15.95 6.98
C ASN A 6 -1.17 -16.48 5.85
N PHE A 7 -0.83 -15.62 4.89
CA PHE A 7 0.00 -16.00 3.76
C PHE A 7 1.50 -16.09 4.10
N PHE A 8 1.93 -15.32 5.09
CA PHE A 8 3.33 -15.28 5.52
C PHE A 8 3.70 -16.53 6.32
N THR A 9 4.88 -17.08 6.07
CA THR A 9 5.45 -18.14 6.89
C THR A 9 5.82 -17.62 8.27
N GLU A 10 5.97 -18.49 9.28
CA GLU A 10 6.40 -18.11 10.63
C GLU A 10 7.75 -17.39 10.64
N GLN A 11 8.68 -17.84 9.81
CA GLN A 11 9.98 -17.18 9.66
C GLN A 11 9.86 -15.77 9.10
N GLU A 12 9.00 -15.55 8.09
CA GLU A 12 8.74 -14.22 7.54
C GLU A 12 8.06 -13.30 8.55
N GLN A 13 7.10 -13.83 9.30
CA GLN A 13 6.46 -13.09 10.39
C GLN A 13 7.48 -12.68 11.46
N LYS A 14 8.39 -13.59 11.83
CA LYS A 14 9.46 -13.30 12.78
C LYS A 14 10.38 -12.19 12.24
N ILE A 15 10.82 -12.27 10.98
CA ILE A 15 11.64 -11.22 10.35
C ILE A 15 10.95 -9.86 10.41
N ILE A 16 9.65 -9.79 10.09
CA ILE A 16 8.87 -8.55 10.13
C ILE A 16 8.80 -8.01 11.57
N ASN A 17 8.49 -8.84 12.54
CA ASN A 17 8.37 -8.43 13.94
C ASN A 17 9.71 -7.93 14.51
N ASP A 18 10.80 -8.66 14.24
CA ASP A 18 12.11 -8.38 14.81
C ASP A 18 12.84 -7.21 14.13
N ASN A 19 12.48 -6.86 12.88
CA ASN A 19 13.23 -5.87 12.11
C ASN A 19 12.39 -4.66 11.69
N ILE A 20 11.10 -4.85 11.34
CA ILE A 20 10.27 -3.77 10.77
C ILE A 20 9.38 -3.13 11.85
N LEU A 21 8.78 -3.95 12.71
CA LEU A 21 7.88 -3.50 13.77
C LEU A 21 8.63 -3.10 15.05
N THR A 22 9.82 -2.56 14.91
CA THR A 22 10.69 -2.13 15.99
C THR A 22 10.84 -0.62 16.03
N ASN A 23 11.27 -0.08 17.17
CA ASN A 23 11.52 1.34 17.35
C ASN A 23 12.77 1.86 16.62
N ILE A 24 13.62 0.96 16.13
CA ILE A 24 14.89 1.29 15.44
C ILE A 24 14.79 1.15 13.92
N PHE A 25 13.63 0.77 13.38
CA PHE A 25 13.45 0.69 11.93
C PHE A 25 13.59 2.08 11.28
N PRO A 26 14.38 2.22 10.19
CA PRO A 26 14.65 3.51 9.58
C PRO A 26 13.44 4.04 8.80
N TRP A 27 12.62 4.84 9.45
CA TRP A 27 11.52 5.57 8.84
C TRP A 27 11.96 6.96 8.40
N PHE A 28 11.62 7.35 7.18
CA PHE A 28 11.91 8.66 6.62
C PHE A 28 10.63 9.50 6.53
N SER A 29 10.66 10.70 7.09
CA SER A 29 9.54 11.64 7.04
C SER A 29 9.21 12.04 5.61
N GLN A 30 7.93 12.10 5.30
CA GLN A 30 7.38 12.61 4.05
C GLN A 30 6.40 13.73 4.38
N ASP A 31 6.59 14.89 3.76
CA ASP A 31 5.81 16.10 4.09
C ASP A 31 4.35 16.02 3.64
N TYR A 32 4.07 15.21 2.62
CA TYR A 32 2.72 15.06 2.08
C TYR A 32 2.51 13.71 1.40
N SER A 33 1.26 13.30 1.36
CA SER A 33 0.78 12.18 0.57
C SER A 33 -0.28 12.69 -0.40
N THR A 34 -0.20 12.30 -1.66
CA THR A 34 -1.11 12.75 -2.72
C THR A 34 -1.22 14.28 -2.81
N SER A 35 -2.44 14.87 -2.78
CA SER A 35 -2.68 16.32 -2.83
C SER A 35 -2.86 16.94 -1.44
N VAL A 36 -3.07 16.15 -0.41
CA VAL A 36 -3.29 16.64 0.97
C VAL A 36 -1.97 16.68 1.71
N LYS A 37 -1.64 17.86 2.25
CA LYS A 37 -0.44 18.02 3.09
C LYS A 37 -0.69 17.41 4.47
N PHE A 38 -0.18 16.27 4.71
CA PHE A 38 -0.07 15.63 6.03
C PHE A 38 1.17 14.74 6.07
N PRO A 39 1.87 14.71 7.17
CA PRO A 39 3.07 13.91 7.29
C PRO A 39 2.73 12.40 7.37
N TYR A 40 3.56 11.61 6.76
CA TYR A 40 3.62 10.17 6.96
C TYR A 40 5.08 9.73 6.89
N PHE A 41 5.36 8.48 7.24
CA PHE A 41 6.70 7.94 7.18
C PHE A 41 6.76 6.86 6.12
N SER A 42 7.88 6.80 5.42
CA SER A 42 8.11 5.81 4.39
C SER A 42 9.52 5.26 4.45
N HIS A 43 9.65 3.96 4.13
CA HIS A 43 10.92 3.31 3.85
C HIS A 43 10.84 2.78 2.41
N VAL A 44 11.52 3.46 1.49
CA VAL A 44 11.46 3.13 0.06
C VAL A 44 12.40 1.98 -0.25
N GLY A 45 11.87 0.83 -0.63
CA GLY A 45 12.64 -0.33 -1.05
C GLY A 45 13.03 -0.29 -2.52
N LEU A 46 12.14 0.22 -3.38
CA LEU A 46 12.39 0.47 -4.80
C LEU A 46 11.69 1.76 -5.22
N SER A 47 12.47 2.75 -5.65
CA SER A 47 11.96 4.03 -6.16
C SER A 47 11.30 3.88 -7.52
N ARG A 48 10.32 4.75 -7.84
CA ARG A 48 9.74 4.82 -9.20
C ARG A 48 10.74 5.29 -10.27
N LYS A 49 11.79 5.98 -9.88
CA LYS A 49 12.78 6.61 -10.78
C LYS A 49 14.04 5.76 -10.95
N GLU A 50 14.26 4.82 -10.08
CA GLU A 50 15.48 4.04 -10.02
C GLU A 50 15.18 2.56 -10.25
N ASP A 51 16.04 1.89 -11.02
CA ASP A 51 15.94 0.44 -11.22
C ASP A 51 16.72 -0.36 -10.15
N LYS A 52 17.39 0.34 -9.21
CA LYS A 52 18.17 -0.27 -8.14
C LYS A 52 17.38 -0.28 -6.82
N PRO A 53 17.37 -1.41 -6.09
CA PRO A 53 16.81 -1.46 -4.75
C PRO A 53 17.56 -0.52 -3.79
N ASN A 54 16.81 0.20 -2.97
CA ASN A 54 17.34 1.10 -1.92
C ASN A 54 17.41 0.40 -0.56
N SER A 55 16.89 -0.82 -0.44
CA SER A 55 16.81 -1.54 0.83
C SER A 55 16.78 -3.04 0.61
N LEU A 56 17.37 -3.79 1.53
CA LEU A 56 17.30 -5.26 1.57
C LEU A 56 15.86 -5.78 1.71
N PHE A 57 14.98 -5.00 2.32
CA PHE A 57 13.56 -5.36 2.44
C PHE A 57 12.84 -5.41 1.09
N PHE A 58 13.37 -4.77 0.03
CA PHE A 58 12.83 -4.98 -1.30
C PHE A 58 12.95 -6.45 -1.75
N GLY A 59 14.12 -7.07 -1.57
CA GLY A 59 14.33 -8.49 -1.89
C GLY A 59 13.39 -9.39 -1.10
N PHE A 60 13.30 -9.18 0.21
CA PHE A 60 12.40 -9.92 1.10
C PHE A 60 10.94 -9.88 0.65
N PHE A 61 10.37 -8.69 0.40
CA PHE A 61 8.99 -8.57 -0.07
C PHE A 61 8.80 -9.02 -1.53
N LYS A 62 9.82 -8.92 -2.37
CA LYS A 62 9.80 -9.44 -3.74
C LYS A 62 9.60 -10.96 -3.74
N ASP A 63 10.30 -11.70 -2.88
CA ASP A 63 10.19 -13.16 -2.80
C ASP A 63 8.79 -13.58 -2.34
N ILE A 64 8.22 -12.89 -1.35
CA ILE A 64 6.85 -13.10 -0.91
C ILE A 64 5.85 -12.79 -2.04
N ALA A 65 6.07 -11.68 -2.77
CA ALA A 65 5.23 -11.29 -3.91
C ALA A 65 5.28 -12.33 -5.04
N GLN A 66 6.44 -12.88 -5.35
CA GLN A 66 6.61 -13.93 -6.36
C GLN A 66 5.84 -15.19 -5.98
N ARG A 67 5.95 -15.61 -4.70
CA ARG A 67 5.19 -16.76 -4.17
C ARG A 67 3.68 -16.54 -4.23
N PHE A 68 3.20 -15.35 -3.84
CA PHE A 68 1.80 -14.97 -3.95
C PHE A 68 1.32 -14.99 -5.41
N CYS A 69 2.07 -14.36 -6.30
CA CYS A 69 1.71 -14.30 -7.71
C CYS A 69 1.71 -15.69 -8.36
N LYS A 70 2.66 -16.57 -8.05
CA LYS A 70 2.69 -17.96 -8.51
C LYS A 70 1.43 -18.72 -8.07
N LYS A 71 1.05 -18.61 -6.79
CA LYS A 71 -0.16 -19.25 -6.24
C LYS A 71 -1.44 -18.80 -6.96
N HIS A 72 -1.54 -17.51 -7.25
CA HIS A 72 -2.73 -16.90 -7.86
C HIS A 72 -2.65 -16.78 -9.40
N LYS A 73 -1.69 -17.44 -10.04
CA LYS A 73 -1.49 -17.44 -11.51
C LYS A 73 -1.33 -16.03 -12.10
N LEU A 74 -0.75 -15.10 -11.31
CA LEU A 74 -0.36 -13.78 -11.76
C LEU A 74 1.09 -13.80 -12.26
N LYS A 75 1.40 -12.97 -13.26
CA LYS A 75 2.77 -12.80 -13.77
C LYS A 75 3.33 -11.46 -13.31
N ILE A 76 4.56 -11.45 -12.83
CA ILE A 76 5.34 -10.24 -12.58
C ILE A 76 6.33 -10.10 -13.75
N LYS A 77 6.10 -9.12 -14.63
CA LYS A 77 7.06 -8.75 -15.69
C LYS A 77 8.07 -7.75 -15.15
N ARG A 78 7.60 -6.72 -14.43
CA ARG A 78 8.41 -5.69 -13.82
C ARG A 78 7.74 -5.20 -12.53
N ILE A 79 8.57 -4.97 -11.50
CA ILE A 79 8.16 -4.25 -10.30
C ILE A 79 8.53 -2.78 -10.51
N HIS A 80 7.56 -1.87 -10.33
CA HIS A 80 7.74 -0.44 -10.59
C HIS A 80 8.02 0.38 -9.34
N ARG A 81 7.58 -0.11 -8.19
CA ARG A 81 7.75 0.54 -6.89
C ARG A 81 7.60 -0.48 -5.76
N HIS A 82 8.36 -0.26 -4.70
CA HIS A 82 8.13 -0.88 -3.39
C HIS A 82 8.41 0.14 -2.29
N ALA A 83 7.52 0.23 -1.31
CA ALA A 83 7.73 1.04 -0.12
C ALA A 83 6.93 0.48 1.06
N LEU A 84 7.50 0.57 2.26
CA LEU A 84 6.77 0.45 3.50
C LEU A 84 6.28 1.85 3.89
N ASN A 85 5.03 1.95 4.27
CA ASN A 85 4.41 3.22 4.68
C ASN A 85 3.85 3.06 6.09
N LEU A 86 4.24 3.98 6.97
CA LEU A 86 3.74 4.12 8.33
C LEU A 86 2.86 5.37 8.40
N SER A 87 1.64 5.23 8.85
CA SER A 87 0.71 6.33 9.12
C SER A 87 0.09 6.21 10.51
N TYR A 88 -0.18 7.38 11.09
CA TYR A 88 -0.87 7.56 12.37
C TYR A 88 -2.27 8.14 12.16
N CYS A 89 -3.02 8.24 13.24
CA CYS A 89 -4.29 8.95 13.27
C CYS A 89 -4.08 10.40 12.83
N PHE A 90 -4.95 10.86 11.94
CA PHE A 90 -4.99 12.25 11.50
C PHE A 90 -6.42 12.78 11.67
N PRO A 91 -6.76 13.37 12.84
CA PRO A 91 -8.16 13.65 13.22
C PRO A 91 -8.94 14.50 12.22
N LYS A 92 -8.25 15.36 11.48
CA LYS A 92 -8.84 16.26 10.48
C LYS A 92 -9.32 15.55 9.22
N PHE A 93 -8.74 14.38 8.90
CA PHE A 93 -9.03 13.67 7.65
C PHE A 93 -9.37 12.20 7.94
N LYS A 94 -10.32 11.64 7.20
CA LYS A 94 -10.68 10.21 7.33
C LYS A 94 -9.75 9.32 6.51
N HIS A 95 -9.31 9.79 5.37
CA HIS A 95 -8.48 9.03 4.42
C HIS A 95 -7.65 9.98 3.53
N THR A 96 -6.66 9.45 2.84
CA THR A 96 -5.94 10.16 1.78
C THR A 96 -6.87 10.45 0.59
N ASP A 97 -6.48 11.39 -0.27
CA ASP A 97 -7.21 11.57 -1.52
C ASP A 97 -7.15 10.31 -2.40
N PRO A 98 -8.26 9.94 -3.05
CA PRO A 98 -8.29 8.87 -4.02
C PRO A 98 -7.29 9.13 -5.15
N HIS A 99 -6.41 8.16 -5.41
CA HIS A 99 -5.35 8.28 -6.40
C HIS A 99 -5.08 6.97 -7.13
N VAL A 100 -4.28 7.04 -8.17
CA VAL A 100 -3.65 5.89 -8.82
C VAL A 100 -2.13 6.02 -8.72
N ASP A 101 -1.44 4.90 -8.50
CA ASP A 101 0.02 4.90 -8.42
C ASP A 101 0.71 5.17 -9.77
N HIS A 102 0.12 4.67 -10.85
CA HIS A 102 0.59 4.84 -12.23
C HIS A 102 -0.57 4.99 -13.19
N THR A 103 -0.35 5.65 -14.32
CA THR A 103 -1.35 5.87 -15.37
C THR A 103 -1.46 4.70 -16.37
N PHE A 104 -0.55 3.74 -16.30
CA PHE A 104 -0.53 2.54 -17.13
C PHE A 104 -1.05 1.32 -16.37
N LYS A 105 -1.38 0.24 -17.08
CA LYS A 105 -1.91 -1.01 -16.52
C LYS A 105 -0.90 -1.65 -15.58
N HIS A 106 -1.28 -1.79 -14.31
CA HIS A 106 -0.48 -2.41 -13.25
C HIS A 106 -1.37 -3.04 -12.19
N LYS A 107 -0.75 -3.82 -11.31
CA LYS A 107 -1.36 -4.34 -10.08
C LYS A 107 -0.77 -3.63 -8.87
N VAL A 108 -1.57 -3.49 -7.84
CA VAL A 108 -1.12 -3.09 -6.50
C VAL A 108 -1.18 -4.32 -5.60
N LEU A 109 -0.08 -4.64 -4.97
CA LEU A 109 0.05 -5.70 -3.97
C LEU A 109 0.37 -5.05 -2.63
N MET A 110 -0.46 -5.33 -1.64
CA MET A 110 -0.35 -4.76 -0.30
C MET A 110 -0.16 -5.86 0.73
N PHE A 111 0.77 -5.64 1.63
CA PHE A 111 1.03 -6.48 2.78
C PHE A 111 0.73 -5.68 4.05
N TYR A 112 -0.25 -6.10 4.84
CA TYR A 112 -0.61 -5.45 6.09
C TYR A 112 0.24 -6.03 7.22
N LEU A 113 1.02 -5.18 7.89
CA LEU A 113 2.04 -5.63 8.83
C LEU A 113 1.65 -5.42 10.29
N THR A 114 0.85 -4.39 10.60
CA THR A 114 0.46 -4.09 11.98
C THR A 114 -0.72 -4.93 12.45
N HIS A 115 -0.63 -5.35 13.70
CA HIS A 115 -1.75 -5.89 14.46
C HIS A 115 -2.73 -4.75 14.81
N ASP A 116 -4.03 -5.06 14.94
CA ASP A 116 -5.08 -4.13 15.41
C ASP A 116 -5.17 -2.78 14.70
N SER A 117 -4.62 -2.65 13.50
CA SER A 117 -4.80 -1.43 12.71
C SER A 117 -6.27 -1.23 12.32
N THR A 118 -6.72 0.03 12.34
CA THR A 118 -8.09 0.39 11.97
C THR A 118 -8.19 1.08 10.60
N GLY A 119 -7.07 1.44 9.98
CA GLY A 119 -7.04 2.15 8.70
C GLY A 119 -7.18 1.23 7.49
N SER A 120 -8.37 1.13 6.92
CA SER A 120 -8.64 0.30 5.74
C SER A 120 -8.04 0.88 4.45
N THR A 121 -7.90 0.05 3.43
CA THR A 121 -7.69 0.52 2.06
C THR A 121 -9.02 0.56 1.33
N LEU A 122 -9.35 1.72 0.77
CA LEU A 122 -10.54 1.95 -0.04
C LEU A 122 -10.18 1.80 -1.51
N VAL A 123 -10.91 0.97 -2.26
CA VAL A 123 -10.83 0.84 -3.71
C VAL A 123 -12.13 1.34 -4.29
N PHE A 124 -12.06 2.31 -5.22
CA PHE A 124 -13.22 2.98 -5.76
C PHE A 124 -13.70 2.35 -7.08
N ASN A 125 -14.96 2.63 -7.43
CA ASN A 125 -15.61 2.12 -8.63
C ASN A 125 -15.05 2.71 -9.94
N LYS A 126 -14.30 3.81 -9.89
CA LYS A 126 -13.71 4.45 -11.07
C LYS A 126 -12.31 3.92 -11.34
N LYS A 127 -12.04 3.62 -12.62
CA LYS A 127 -10.70 3.37 -13.14
C LYS A 127 -10.16 4.61 -13.84
N HIS A 128 -8.87 4.84 -13.71
CA HIS A 128 -8.16 5.87 -14.45
C HIS A 128 -8.22 5.57 -15.96
N LYS A 129 -8.52 6.59 -16.74
CA LYS A 129 -8.47 6.60 -18.20
C LYS A 129 -7.48 7.65 -18.66
N LYS A 130 -7.02 7.56 -19.91
CA LYS A 130 -6.16 8.60 -20.53
C LYS A 130 -6.85 9.96 -20.41
N GLY A 131 -6.14 10.95 -19.88
CA GLY A 131 -6.66 12.29 -19.64
C GLY A 131 -7.27 12.53 -18.25
N ASP A 132 -7.54 11.48 -17.47
CA ASP A 132 -7.95 11.66 -16.07
C ASP A 132 -6.78 12.17 -15.20
N PRO A 133 -7.05 12.97 -14.16
CA PRO A 133 -6.04 13.30 -13.15
C PRO A 133 -5.65 12.04 -12.37
N THR A 134 -4.41 12.00 -11.87
CA THR A 134 -3.94 10.88 -11.03
C THR A 134 -4.48 10.92 -9.60
N VAL A 135 -4.98 12.07 -9.17
CA VAL A 135 -5.59 12.30 -7.84
C VAL A 135 -6.96 12.94 -8.03
N MET A 136 -7.94 12.49 -7.25
CA MET A 136 -9.31 12.99 -7.26
C MET A 136 -9.72 13.50 -5.89
N LEU A 137 -10.33 14.68 -5.84
CA LEU A 137 -10.98 15.17 -4.63
C LEU A 137 -12.41 14.64 -4.58
N LEU A 138 -12.81 13.98 -3.49
CA LEU A 138 -14.15 13.42 -3.32
C LEU A 138 -15.25 14.50 -3.45
N GLU A 139 -15.01 15.68 -2.90
CA GLU A 139 -15.92 16.82 -2.94
C GLU A 139 -16.30 17.20 -4.38
N LYS A 140 -15.33 17.07 -5.31
CA LYS A 140 -15.53 17.37 -6.73
C LYS A 140 -16.00 16.16 -7.55
N ASN A 141 -16.09 14.97 -6.92
CA ASN A 141 -16.41 13.71 -7.59
C ASN A 141 -17.49 12.92 -6.85
N PRO A 142 -18.74 13.41 -6.74
CA PRO A 142 -19.79 12.78 -5.92
C PRO A 142 -20.21 11.38 -6.41
N LYS A 143 -19.88 11.03 -7.66
CA LYS A 143 -20.14 9.69 -8.23
C LYS A 143 -19.08 8.66 -7.87
N LEU A 144 -18.00 9.07 -7.22
CA LEU A 144 -16.94 8.18 -6.79
C LEU A 144 -17.37 7.42 -5.52
N LYS A 145 -17.69 6.13 -5.67
CA LYS A 145 -18.16 5.27 -4.58
C LYS A 145 -17.13 4.21 -4.25
N VAL A 146 -17.04 3.85 -2.98
CA VAL A 146 -16.20 2.72 -2.53
C VAL A 146 -16.78 1.43 -3.09
N LEU A 147 -15.98 0.74 -3.91
CA LEU A 147 -16.28 -0.57 -4.47
C LEU A 147 -15.87 -1.68 -3.51
N HIS A 148 -14.68 -1.53 -2.91
CA HIS A 148 -14.16 -2.48 -1.93
C HIS A 148 -13.48 -1.74 -0.78
N LYS A 149 -13.70 -2.25 0.42
CA LYS A 149 -13.04 -1.81 1.65
C LYS A 149 -12.23 -2.97 2.21
N ILE A 150 -10.90 -2.87 2.13
CA ILE A 150 -9.99 -3.91 2.60
C ILE A 150 -9.61 -3.57 4.04
N GLN A 151 -10.17 -4.31 5.00
CA GLN A 151 -9.85 -4.16 6.41
C GLN A 151 -8.41 -4.61 6.66
N PRO A 152 -7.61 -3.86 7.43
CA PRO A 152 -6.30 -4.32 7.84
C PRO A 152 -6.42 -5.54 8.76
N LYS A 153 -5.57 -6.51 8.53
CA LYS A 153 -5.34 -7.67 9.39
C LYS A 153 -3.87 -8.01 9.25
N GLN A 154 -3.18 -8.20 10.35
CA GLN A 154 -1.75 -8.53 10.32
C GLN A 154 -1.52 -9.74 9.41
N PHE A 155 -0.48 -9.66 8.59
CA PHE A 155 -0.07 -10.68 7.62
C PHE A 155 -1.11 -11.00 6.52
N ARG A 156 -2.11 -10.14 6.35
CA ARG A 156 -3.01 -10.16 5.19
C ARG A 156 -2.27 -9.64 3.96
N VAL A 157 -2.50 -10.31 2.83
CA VAL A 157 -2.06 -9.87 1.51
C VAL A 157 -3.30 -9.51 0.68
N ALA A 158 -3.25 -8.38 -0.01
CA ALA A 158 -4.32 -7.96 -0.92
C ALA A 158 -3.74 -7.51 -2.26
N CYS A 159 -4.34 -7.97 -3.36
CA CYS A 159 -3.95 -7.61 -4.72
C CYS A 159 -5.16 -7.13 -5.51
N PHE A 160 -5.02 -5.96 -6.16
CA PHE A 160 -6.08 -5.39 -7.00
C PHE A 160 -5.53 -4.71 -8.26
N ASP A 161 -6.42 -4.36 -9.17
CA ASP A 161 -6.11 -3.62 -10.39
C ASP A 161 -5.77 -2.17 -10.03
N GLY A 162 -4.51 -1.78 -10.24
CA GLY A 162 -3.98 -0.47 -9.85
C GLY A 162 -4.55 0.72 -10.63
N LEU A 163 -5.28 0.48 -11.71
CA LEU A 163 -6.02 1.56 -12.39
C LEU A 163 -7.27 2.00 -11.62
N HIS A 164 -7.77 1.22 -10.66
CA HIS A 164 -8.79 1.72 -9.75
C HIS A 164 -8.23 2.81 -8.84
N PHE A 165 -8.95 3.93 -8.75
CA PHE A 165 -8.65 4.92 -7.72
C PHE A 165 -8.78 4.26 -6.35
N HIS A 166 -7.81 4.54 -5.48
CA HIS A 166 -7.77 3.97 -4.14
C HIS A 166 -7.23 4.99 -3.14
N ALA A 167 -7.55 4.78 -1.87
CA ALA A 167 -7.14 5.63 -0.77
C ALA A 167 -6.86 4.81 0.49
N ALA A 168 -6.03 5.33 1.37
CA ALA A 168 -5.80 4.79 2.70
C ALA A 168 -6.64 5.54 3.73
N GLU A 169 -7.49 4.85 4.50
CA GLU A 169 -8.07 5.40 5.72
C GLU A 169 -6.97 5.56 6.76
N PHE A 170 -7.04 6.64 7.52
CA PHE A 170 -6.16 6.82 8.67
C PHE A 170 -6.58 5.91 9.82
N PRO A 171 -5.62 5.35 10.59
CA PRO A 171 -5.95 4.60 11.79
C PRO A 171 -6.59 5.52 12.83
N LYS A 172 -7.34 4.94 13.76
CA LYS A 172 -8.02 5.68 14.83
C LYS A 172 -7.24 5.59 16.14
N GLY A 173 -7.35 6.64 16.95
CA GLY A 173 -6.69 6.70 18.25
C GLY A 173 -5.17 6.73 18.15
N SER A 174 -4.49 6.13 19.10
CA SER A 174 -3.02 6.03 19.16
C SER A 174 -2.41 4.94 18.27
N LYS A 175 -3.24 4.21 17.51
CA LYS A 175 -2.79 3.09 16.68
C LYS A 175 -2.03 3.60 15.45
N GLN A 176 -1.09 2.80 15.01
CA GLN A 176 -0.34 3.03 13.77
C GLN A 176 -0.76 2.00 12.71
N ARG A 177 -0.59 2.38 11.46
CA ARG A 177 -0.82 1.51 10.31
C ARG A 177 0.46 1.41 9.50
N ILE A 178 1.03 0.19 9.45
CA ILE A 178 2.20 -0.12 8.62
C ILE A 178 1.75 -1.08 7.52
N VAL A 179 2.02 -0.70 6.29
CA VAL A 179 1.79 -1.53 5.10
C VAL A 179 3.03 -1.51 4.21
N SER A 180 3.34 -2.64 3.62
CA SER A 180 4.25 -2.70 2.49
C SER A 180 3.42 -2.68 1.20
N VAL A 181 3.77 -1.83 0.25
CA VAL A 181 3.06 -1.65 -1.02
C VAL A 181 4.03 -1.90 -2.17
N MET A 182 3.64 -2.77 -3.08
CA MET A 182 4.38 -3.08 -4.30
C MET A 182 3.48 -2.89 -5.51
N THR A 183 3.99 -2.24 -6.55
CA THR A 183 3.28 -2.12 -7.84
C THR A 183 4.04 -2.87 -8.92
N PHE A 184 3.32 -3.61 -9.76
CA PHE A 184 3.92 -4.45 -10.81
C PHE A 184 2.99 -4.64 -12.02
N ASN A 185 3.56 -5.09 -13.14
CA ASN A 185 2.83 -5.56 -14.32
C ASN A 185 3.39 -6.85 -14.88
#